data_72a87a6ec7927c60d5f7792deaa1a69e
#
_entry.id   72a87a6ec7927c60d5f7792deaa1a69e
#
_cell.length_a   1.000
_cell.length_b   1.000
_cell.length_c   1.000
_cell.angle_alpha   90.00
_cell.angle_beta   90.00
_cell.angle_gamma   90.00
#
_symmetry.space_group_name_H-M   'P 1'
#
loop_
_entity.id
_entity.type
_entity.pdbx_description
1 polymer ?
#
loop_
_entity_poly.entity_id
_entity_poly.type
_entity_poly.pdbx_seq_one_letter_code
_entity_poly.pdbx_strand_id
1 'polypeptide(L)'
;LAPSEMCIRDRFDYVKEISQQFGFVNVGVSNYEADDVIGSLAKEYSEHNNVYIITGDRDILQCINDNVEVWLTKKGFTIYNRYTLNRFREEYGLEPKQLIDVKAFMGDTADGYPGVKGIGEKTAIKLIQNHHTVENVIENISTLTPAQQKKINDNIDNLHLSKSLAEIHTQVPIETEKLFEEMTYAHELNDILSICNEHELYVSGKYLASNF
;
A
#
# COMPACT_ATOMS: atom_id res chain seq x y z
N LEU A 1 20.77 7.89 -21.52
CA LEU A 1 19.67 8.35 -20.67
C LEU A 1 19.44 9.83 -20.91
N ALA A 2 18.17 10.27 -21.01
CA ALA A 2 17.86 11.69 -21.11
C ALA A 2 18.31 12.44 -19.83
N PRO A 3 18.73 13.72 -19.94
CA PRO A 3 19.16 14.47 -18.75
C PRO A 3 18.12 14.50 -17.62
N SER A 4 16.82 14.43 -17.94
CA SER A 4 15.74 14.33 -16.98
C SER A 4 15.72 13.00 -16.19
N GLU A 5 16.03 11.89 -16.84
CA GLU A 5 16.06 10.55 -16.20
C GLU A 5 17.27 10.40 -15.27
N MET A 6 18.43 10.91 -15.67
CA MET A 6 19.61 10.97 -14.81
C MET A 6 19.34 11.79 -13.55
N CYS A 7 18.72 12.96 -13.69
CA CYS A 7 18.37 13.82 -12.57
C CYS A 7 17.36 13.19 -11.58
N ILE A 8 16.46 12.33 -12.07
CA ILE A 8 15.51 11.60 -11.22
C ILE A 8 16.23 10.51 -10.43
N ARG A 9 17.04 9.70 -11.07
CA ARG A 9 17.79 8.61 -10.42
C ARG A 9 18.71 9.13 -9.31
N ASP A 10 19.47 10.19 -9.57
CA ASP A 10 20.33 10.82 -8.58
C ASP A 10 19.55 11.32 -7.35
N ARG A 11 18.31 11.78 -7.57
CA ARG A 11 17.44 12.21 -6.46
C ARG A 11 16.97 11.05 -5.58
N PHE A 12 16.72 9.87 -6.15
CA PHE A 12 16.35 8.70 -5.35
C PHE A 12 17.49 8.25 -4.43
N ASP A 13 18.71 8.21 -4.94
CA ASP A 13 19.87 7.85 -4.13
C ASP A 13 20.12 8.90 -3.04
N TYR A 14 19.98 10.18 -3.36
CA TYR A 14 20.10 11.27 -2.40
C TYR A 14 19.01 11.22 -1.30
N VAL A 15 17.76 10.92 -1.66
CA VAL A 15 16.67 10.76 -0.67
C VAL A 15 16.96 9.60 0.28
N LYS A 16 17.47 8.48 -0.21
CA LYS A 16 17.85 7.34 0.63
C LYS A 16 18.96 7.72 1.61
N GLU A 17 19.99 8.40 1.14
CA GLU A 17 21.10 8.87 1.97
C GLU A 17 20.62 9.79 3.08
N ILE A 18 19.84 10.82 2.75
CA ILE A 18 19.30 11.76 3.73
C ILE A 18 18.36 11.05 4.72
N SER A 19 17.50 10.15 4.23
CA SER A 19 16.61 9.37 5.10
C SER A 19 17.39 8.58 6.14
N GLN A 20 18.51 7.97 5.75
CA GLN A 20 19.38 7.24 6.67
C GLN A 20 20.02 8.17 7.71
N GLN A 21 20.48 9.35 7.28
CA GLN A 21 21.02 10.35 8.21
C GLN A 21 19.96 10.86 9.19
N PHE A 22 18.70 10.95 8.78
CA PHE A 22 17.57 11.23 9.67
C PHE A 22 17.19 10.07 10.59
N GLY A 23 17.90 8.93 10.53
CA GLY A 23 17.65 7.75 11.36
C GLY A 23 16.55 6.83 10.83
N PHE A 24 16.10 7.00 9.58
CA PHE A 24 15.16 6.09 8.96
C PHE A 24 15.90 4.94 8.26
N VAL A 25 15.43 3.72 8.48
CA VAL A 25 15.97 2.54 7.80
C VAL A 25 15.30 2.38 6.43
N ASN A 26 16.11 2.25 5.38
CA ASN A 26 15.64 1.97 4.04
C ASN A 26 15.67 0.47 3.79
N VAL A 27 14.50 -0.13 3.54
CA VAL A 27 14.37 -1.56 3.29
C VAL A 27 13.98 -1.79 1.84
N GLY A 28 14.71 -2.68 1.17
CA GLY A 28 14.40 -3.12 -0.17
C GLY A 28 14.93 -4.53 -0.40
N VAL A 29 14.14 -5.38 -1.03
CA VAL A 29 14.52 -6.77 -1.35
C VAL A 29 14.44 -6.98 -2.85
N SER A 30 15.51 -7.50 -3.46
CA SER A 30 15.55 -7.75 -4.90
C SER A 30 14.43 -8.68 -5.34
N ASN A 31 13.80 -8.36 -6.47
CA ASN A 31 12.67 -9.08 -7.07
C ASN A 31 11.34 -9.02 -6.31
N TYR A 32 11.20 -8.12 -5.33
CA TYR A 32 9.96 -7.83 -4.65
C TYR A 32 9.61 -6.35 -4.81
N GLU A 33 8.33 -6.05 -4.85
CA GLU A 33 7.82 -4.69 -4.89
C GLU A 33 7.84 -4.04 -3.49
N ALA A 34 7.76 -2.72 -3.45
CA ALA A 34 7.73 -2.00 -2.17
C ALA A 34 6.54 -2.43 -1.31
N ASP A 35 5.39 -2.69 -1.94
CA ASP A 35 4.16 -3.10 -1.27
C ASP A 35 4.29 -4.49 -0.64
N ASP A 36 5.02 -5.42 -1.28
CA ASP A 36 5.32 -6.74 -0.72
C ASP A 36 6.17 -6.62 0.56
N VAL A 37 7.19 -5.75 0.50
CA VAL A 37 8.05 -5.47 1.66
C VAL A 37 7.24 -4.83 2.79
N ILE A 38 6.43 -3.80 2.49
CA ILE A 38 5.55 -3.13 3.45
C ILE A 38 4.56 -4.11 4.06
N GLY A 39 3.88 -4.90 3.23
CA GLY A 39 2.89 -5.89 3.66
C GLY A 39 3.50 -6.98 4.55
N SER A 40 4.73 -7.45 4.21
CA SER A 40 5.46 -8.44 4.99
C SER A 40 5.86 -7.89 6.37
N LEU A 41 6.42 -6.68 6.41
CA LEU A 41 6.79 -6.02 7.66
C LEU A 41 5.57 -5.71 8.53
N ALA A 42 4.48 -5.22 7.91
CA ALA A 42 3.25 -4.93 8.62
C ALA A 42 2.63 -6.19 9.25
N LYS A 43 2.64 -7.31 8.52
CA LYS A 43 2.16 -8.60 9.03
C LYS A 43 2.99 -9.07 10.22
N GLU A 44 4.31 -9.08 10.09
CA GLU A 44 5.22 -9.57 11.13
C GLU A 44 5.15 -8.71 12.39
N TYR A 45 5.32 -7.40 12.25
CA TYR A 45 5.39 -6.52 13.41
C TYR A 45 4.04 -6.30 14.09
N SER A 46 2.92 -6.49 13.38
CA SER A 46 1.59 -6.33 13.97
C SER A 46 1.21 -7.44 14.96
N GLU A 47 1.95 -8.53 15.02
CA GLU A 47 1.72 -9.56 16.04
C GLU A 47 1.94 -9.05 17.48
N HIS A 48 2.84 -8.07 17.64
CA HIS A 48 3.24 -7.57 18.96
C HIS A 48 3.23 -6.04 19.08
N ASN A 49 2.98 -5.31 17.97
CA ASN A 49 3.06 -3.86 17.93
C ASN A 49 1.90 -3.24 17.16
N ASN A 50 1.62 -1.96 17.41
CA ASN A 50 0.80 -1.16 16.52
C ASN A 50 1.64 -0.68 15.33
N VAL A 51 1.17 -0.93 14.12
CA VAL A 51 1.84 -0.55 12.87
C VAL A 51 1.04 0.54 12.16
N TYR A 52 1.73 1.59 11.74
CA TYR A 52 1.15 2.70 11.00
C TYR A 52 1.83 2.81 9.64
N ILE A 53 1.09 2.56 8.57
CA ILE A 53 1.60 2.66 7.20
C ILE A 53 1.18 4.00 6.61
N ILE A 54 2.14 4.83 6.22
CA ILE A 54 1.89 6.11 5.56
C ILE A 54 2.20 5.96 4.08
N THR A 55 1.18 6.07 3.23
CA THR A 55 1.30 5.85 1.79
C THR A 55 0.32 6.70 0.99
N GLY A 56 0.57 6.87 -0.30
CA GLY A 56 -0.41 7.36 -1.28
C GLY A 56 -1.20 6.24 -1.95
N ASP A 57 -0.77 4.98 -1.77
CA ASP A 57 -1.33 3.82 -2.43
C ASP A 57 -2.49 3.21 -1.64
N ARG A 58 -3.60 2.99 -2.35
CA ARG A 58 -4.82 2.40 -1.77
C ARG A 58 -4.75 0.88 -1.67
N ASP A 59 -3.85 0.24 -2.38
CA ASP A 59 -3.73 -1.22 -2.39
C ASP A 59 -3.24 -1.75 -1.05
N ILE A 60 -2.43 -0.94 -0.37
CA ILE A 60 -1.98 -1.18 1.01
C ILE A 60 -3.14 -1.30 2.02
N LEU A 61 -4.34 -0.79 1.69
CA LEU A 61 -5.52 -0.96 2.57
C LEU A 61 -5.87 -2.43 2.83
N GLN A 62 -5.46 -3.36 1.96
CA GLN A 62 -5.63 -4.80 2.18
C GLN A 62 -4.82 -5.34 3.37
N CYS A 63 -3.80 -4.58 3.83
CA CYS A 63 -2.95 -4.94 4.96
C CYS A 63 -3.54 -4.56 6.33
N ILE A 64 -4.64 -3.79 6.37
CA ILE A 64 -5.28 -3.35 7.61
C ILE A 64 -5.75 -4.55 8.44
N ASN A 65 -5.46 -4.51 9.74
CA ASN A 65 -6.00 -5.43 10.75
C ASN A 65 -6.19 -4.69 12.08
N ASP A 66 -6.39 -5.41 13.19
CA ASP A 66 -6.61 -4.80 14.50
C ASP A 66 -5.41 -3.95 14.99
N ASN A 67 -4.19 -4.28 14.54
CA ASN A 67 -2.95 -3.62 14.92
C ASN A 67 -2.29 -2.85 13.77
N VAL A 68 -2.85 -2.88 12.56
CA VAL A 68 -2.33 -2.15 11.39
C VAL A 68 -3.32 -1.09 10.95
N GLU A 69 -2.87 0.16 10.93
CA GLU A 69 -3.60 1.28 10.34
C GLU A 69 -2.90 1.81 9.10
N VAL A 70 -3.66 2.28 8.12
CA VAL A 70 -3.12 2.92 6.92
C VAL A 70 -3.53 4.39 6.88
N TRP A 71 -2.55 5.26 6.75
CA TRP A 71 -2.74 6.71 6.64
C TRP A 71 -2.47 7.12 5.20
N LEU A 72 -3.55 7.23 4.41
CA LEU A 72 -3.47 7.65 3.02
C LEU A 72 -3.23 9.15 2.92
N THR A 73 -2.17 9.55 2.22
CA THR A 73 -1.87 10.95 1.94
C THR A 73 -2.98 11.56 1.07
N LYS A 74 -3.51 12.72 1.48
CA LYS A 74 -4.57 13.44 0.76
C LYS A 74 -4.06 14.70 0.07
N LYS A 75 -3.22 15.47 0.76
CA LYS A 75 -2.63 16.71 0.24
C LYS A 75 -1.22 16.86 0.78
N GLY A 76 -0.24 16.56 -0.05
CA GLY A 76 1.15 16.50 0.39
C GLY A 76 1.31 15.54 1.57
N PHE A 77 2.19 15.89 2.51
CA PHE A 77 2.44 15.09 3.71
C PHE A 77 1.83 15.70 4.99
N THR A 78 0.82 16.56 4.85
CA THR A 78 0.24 17.27 6.01
C THR A 78 -1.20 16.83 6.33
N ILE A 79 -1.90 16.26 5.38
CA ILE A 79 -3.29 15.81 5.54
C ILE A 79 -3.40 14.35 5.13
N TYR A 80 -3.91 13.54 6.05
CA TYR A 80 -4.08 12.11 5.87
C TYR A 80 -5.53 11.69 6.04
N ASN A 81 -5.94 10.68 5.28
CA ASN A 81 -7.12 9.87 5.59
C ASN A 81 -6.65 8.65 6.38
N ARG A 82 -6.92 8.62 7.67
CA ARG A 82 -6.55 7.52 8.55
C ARG A 82 -7.57 6.40 8.44
N TYR A 83 -7.15 5.24 7.98
CA TYR A 83 -7.97 4.03 7.89
C TYR A 83 -7.59 3.05 9.00
N THR A 84 -8.52 2.87 9.93
CA THR A 84 -8.55 1.77 10.89
C THR A 84 -9.41 0.64 10.34
N LEU A 85 -9.36 -0.56 10.93
CA LEU A 85 -10.20 -1.69 10.55
C LEU A 85 -11.69 -1.33 10.61
N ASN A 86 -12.13 -0.66 11.68
CA ASN A 86 -13.53 -0.25 11.84
C ASN A 86 -13.95 0.73 10.74
N ARG A 87 -13.15 1.78 10.50
CA ARG A 87 -13.45 2.74 9.44
C ARG A 87 -13.50 2.09 8.06
N PHE A 88 -12.59 1.16 7.79
CA PHE A 88 -12.59 0.43 6.52
C PHE A 88 -13.90 -0.35 6.34
N ARG A 89 -14.32 -1.10 7.36
CA ARG A 89 -15.57 -1.85 7.35
C ARG A 89 -16.80 -0.94 7.17
N GLU A 90 -16.83 0.20 7.84
CA GLU A 90 -17.93 1.20 7.72
C GLU A 90 -18.01 1.77 6.31
N GLU A 91 -16.88 2.11 5.68
CA GLU A 91 -16.83 2.76 4.37
C GLU A 91 -17.09 1.78 3.22
N TYR A 92 -16.51 0.58 3.28
CA TYR A 92 -16.57 -0.41 2.19
C TYR A 92 -17.61 -1.50 2.42
N GLY A 93 -18.00 -1.78 3.66
CA GLY A 93 -18.83 -2.95 4.00
C GLY A 93 -18.14 -4.27 3.69
N LEU A 94 -16.82 -4.31 3.80
CA LEU A 94 -15.94 -5.42 3.44
C LEU A 94 -14.86 -5.62 4.52
N GLU A 95 -14.24 -6.78 4.53
CA GLU A 95 -12.96 -6.99 5.22
C GLU A 95 -11.80 -6.50 4.33
N PRO A 96 -10.68 -5.99 4.90
CA PRO A 96 -9.57 -5.44 4.12
C PRO A 96 -9.03 -6.38 3.03
N LYS A 97 -8.86 -7.66 3.32
CA LYS A 97 -8.40 -8.66 2.33
C LYS A 97 -9.34 -8.83 1.14
N GLN A 98 -10.62 -8.49 1.29
CA GLN A 98 -11.58 -8.56 0.19
C GLN A 98 -11.36 -7.49 -0.88
N LEU A 99 -10.50 -6.49 -0.62
CA LEU A 99 -10.03 -5.56 -1.66
C LEU A 99 -9.34 -6.28 -2.82
N ILE A 100 -8.64 -7.37 -2.56
CA ILE A 100 -8.02 -8.21 -3.58
C ILE A 100 -9.07 -8.69 -4.57
N ASP A 101 -10.18 -9.21 -4.06
CA ASP A 101 -11.29 -9.70 -4.87
C ASP A 101 -12.02 -8.56 -5.62
N VAL A 102 -12.17 -7.39 -5.00
CA VAL A 102 -12.72 -6.19 -5.66
C VAL A 102 -11.82 -5.77 -6.82
N LYS A 103 -10.50 -5.67 -6.58
CA LYS A 103 -9.50 -5.33 -7.58
C LYS A 103 -9.44 -6.37 -8.71
N ALA A 104 -9.60 -7.64 -8.40
CA ALA A 104 -9.68 -8.70 -9.41
C ALA A 104 -10.80 -8.46 -10.43
N PHE A 105 -11.97 -7.98 -9.99
CA PHE A 105 -13.07 -7.64 -10.88
C PHE A 105 -12.87 -6.33 -11.63
N MET A 106 -12.45 -5.25 -10.93
CA MET A 106 -12.38 -3.93 -11.55
C MET A 106 -11.13 -3.74 -12.43
N GLY A 107 -10.07 -4.50 -12.16
CA GLY A 107 -8.75 -4.29 -12.74
C GLY A 107 -8.06 -3.04 -12.20
N ASP A 108 -6.82 -2.83 -12.62
CA ASP A 108 -6.08 -1.61 -12.39
C ASP A 108 -5.25 -1.24 -13.63
N THR A 109 -5.52 -0.07 -14.20
CA THR A 109 -4.82 0.40 -15.40
C THR A 109 -3.42 0.94 -15.08
N ALA A 110 -3.18 1.40 -13.85
CA ALA A 110 -1.86 1.88 -13.43
C ALA A 110 -0.90 0.71 -13.28
N ASP A 111 -1.37 -0.40 -12.70
CA ASP A 111 -0.60 -1.62 -12.50
C ASP A 111 -0.71 -2.60 -13.69
N GLY A 112 -1.50 -2.25 -14.69
CA GLY A 112 -1.53 -2.94 -15.98
C GLY A 112 -2.32 -4.24 -16.03
N TYR A 113 -3.20 -4.54 -15.07
CA TYR A 113 -4.05 -5.73 -15.12
C TYR A 113 -5.52 -5.43 -15.43
N PRO A 114 -6.16 -6.29 -16.29
CA PRO A 114 -7.38 -5.88 -17.00
C PRO A 114 -8.67 -5.99 -16.20
N GLY A 115 -8.75 -6.85 -15.19
CA GLY A 115 -10.01 -7.20 -14.53
C GLY A 115 -11.05 -7.78 -15.47
N VAL A 116 -12.33 -7.59 -15.14
CA VAL A 116 -13.49 -7.98 -15.96
C VAL A 116 -14.04 -6.78 -16.72
N LYS A 117 -13.94 -6.78 -18.03
CA LYS A 117 -14.38 -5.68 -18.87
C LYS A 117 -15.83 -5.26 -18.59
N GLY A 118 -16.01 -4.01 -18.16
CA GLY A 118 -17.32 -3.43 -17.88
C GLY A 118 -17.87 -3.75 -16.48
N ILE A 119 -17.04 -4.25 -15.58
CA ILE A 119 -17.29 -4.29 -14.13
C ILE A 119 -16.35 -3.26 -13.49
N GLY A 120 -16.92 -2.16 -12.98
CA GLY A 120 -16.17 -1.15 -12.24
C GLY A 120 -16.35 -1.31 -10.74
N GLU A 121 -15.62 -0.48 -9.96
CA GLU A 121 -15.51 -0.53 -8.51
C GLU A 121 -16.85 -0.77 -7.78
N LYS A 122 -17.87 0.04 -8.06
CA LYS A 122 -19.18 -0.08 -7.40
C LYS A 122 -19.87 -1.44 -7.61
N THR A 123 -19.69 -2.03 -8.78
CA THR A 123 -20.26 -3.34 -9.09
C THR A 123 -19.44 -4.43 -8.45
N ALA A 124 -18.11 -4.32 -8.49
CA ALA A 124 -17.18 -5.25 -7.85
C ALA A 124 -17.43 -5.30 -6.33
N ILE A 125 -17.50 -4.15 -5.66
CA ILE A 125 -17.82 -4.08 -4.22
C ILE A 125 -19.13 -4.80 -3.91
N LYS A 126 -20.21 -4.57 -4.67
CA LYS A 126 -21.50 -5.25 -4.45
C LYS A 126 -21.42 -6.77 -4.65
N LEU A 127 -20.65 -7.22 -5.64
CA LEU A 127 -20.44 -8.66 -5.87
C LEU A 127 -19.75 -9.29 -4.66
N ILE A 128 -18.70 -8.65 -4.15
CA ILE A 128 -17.94 -9.18 -3.02
C ILE A 128 -18.69 -9.01 -1.69
N GLN A 129 -19.46 -7.96 -1.49
CA GLN A 129 -20.37 -7.86 -0.33
C GLN A 129 -21.38 -9.02 -0.27
N ASN A 130 -21.89 -9.48 -1.43
CA ASN A 130 -22.90 -10.52 -1.50
C ASN A 130 -22.32 -11.95 -1.50
N HIS A 131 -21.13 -12.13 -2.07
CA HIS A 131 -20.54 -13.47 -2.30
C HIS A 131 -19.20 -13.68 -1.58
N HIS A 132 -18.61 -12.65 -0.99
CA HIS A 132 -17.38 -12.62 -0.21
C HIS A 132 -16.08 -12.80 -0.99
N THR A 133 -16.01 -13.70 -1.98
CA THR A 133 -14.79 -13.96 -2.78
C THR A 133 -15.11 -14.10 -4.26
N VAL A 134 -14.09 -13.97 -5.11
CA VAL A 134 -14.18 -14.25 -6.55
C VAL A 134 -14.68 -15.67 -6.80
N GLU A 135 -14.17 -16.65 -6.08
CA GLU A 135 -14.53 -18.07 -6.23
C GLU A 135 -16.03 -18.28 -5.97
N ASN A 136 -16.53 -17.70 -4.88
CA ASN A 136 -17.96 -17.77 -4.54
C ASN A 136 -18.85 -17.08 -5.59
N VAL A 137 -18.39 -15.95 -6.17
CA VAL A 137 -19.11 -15.31 -7.28
C VAL A 137 -19.21 -16.27 -8.49
N ILE A 138 -18.13 -16.95 -8.83
CA ILE A 138 -18.08 -17.90 -9.94
C ILE A 138 -18.99 -19.12 -9.66
N GLU A 139 -18.90 -19.69 -8.47
CA GLU A 139 -19.74 -20.83 -8.06
C GLU A 139 -21.23 -20.48 -8.09
N ASN A 140 -21.58 -19.28 -7.73
CA ASN A 140 -22.95 -18.78 -7.70
C ASN A 140 -23.33 -17.92 -8.92
N ILE A 141 -22.63 -18.06 -10.03
CA ILE A 141 -22.77 -17.22 -11.21
C ILE A 141 -24.21 -17.19 -11.75
N SER A 142 -24.97 -18.29 -11.60
CA SER A 142 -26.36 -18.40 -12.02
C SER A 142 -27.31 -17.44 -11.28
N THR A 143 -26.92 -16.94 -10.12
CA THR A 143 -27.70 -15.96 -9.34
C THR A 143 -27.55 -14.52 -9.84
N LEU A 144 -26.54 -14.28 -10.68
CA LEU A 144 -26.26 -12.95 -11.24
C LEU A 144 -27.13 -12.65 -12.44
N THR A 145 -27.17 -11.37 -12.83
CA THR A 145 -27.87 -10.99 -14.07
C THR A 145 -27.20 -11.60 -15.30
N PRO A 146 -27.94 -11.90 -16.38
CA PRO A 146 -27.35 -12.47 -17.61
C PRO A 146 -26.19 -11.66 -18.18
N ALA A 147 -26.25 -10.33 -18.04
CA ALA A 147 -25.17 -9.46 -18.48
C ALA A 147 -23.90 -9.62 -17.63
N GLN A 148 -24.03 -9.77 -16.32
CA GLN A 148 -22.90 -10.04 -15.43
C GLN A 148 -22.30 -11.42 -15.67
N GLN A 149 -23.14 -12.45 -15.78
CA GLN A 149 -22.72 -13.81 -16.12
C GLN A 149 -21.87 -13.82 -17.39
N LYS A 150 -22.37 -13.19 -18.46
CA LYS A 150 -21.64 -13.09 -19.73
C LYS A 150 -20.29 -12.41 -19.57
N LYS A 151 -20.24 -11.24 -18.88
CA LYS A 151 -19.00 -10.50 -18.69
C LYS A 151 -17.95 -11.29 -17.92
N ILE A 152 -18.37 -11.99 -16.86
CA ILE A 152 -17.46 -12.78 -16.03
C ILE A 152 -16.96 -13.99 -16.83
N ASN A 153 -17.84 -14.74 -17.50
CA ASN A 153 -17.45 -15.89 -18.30
C ASN A 153 -16.52 -15.52 -19.47
N ASP A 154 -16.77 -14.40 -20.13
CA ASP A 154 -15.93 -13.92 -21.25
C ASP A 154 -14.53 -13.44 -20.76
N ASN A 155 -14.31 -13.22 -19.44
CA ASN A 155 -13.08 -12.67 -18.87
C ASN A 155 -12.54 -13.51 -17.69
N ILE A 156 -12.87 -14.79 -17.60
CA ILE A 156 -12.53 -15.61 -16.43
C ILE A 156 -11.01 -15.71 -16.19
N ASP A 157 -10.22 -15.86 -17.25
CA ASP A 157 -8.76 -15.93 -17.16
C ASP A 157 -8.17 -14.58 -16.68
N ASN A 158 -8.70 -13.48 -17.20
CA ASN A 158 -8.31 -12.14 -16.75
C ASN A 158 -8.65 -11.89 -15.28
N LEU A 159 -9.78 -12.40 -14.82
CA LEU A 159 -10.22 -12.28 -13.42
C LEU A 159 -9.26 -13.00 -12.47
N HIS A 160 -8.86 -14.24 -12.80
CA HIS A 160 -7.88 -14.98 -12.00
C HIS A 160 -6.49 -14.33 -12.02
N LEU A 161 -6.05 -13.91 -13.21
CA LEU A 161 -4.78 -13.19 -13.35
C LEU A 161 -4.79 -11.90 -12.50
N SER A 162 -5.84 -11.10 -12.62
CA SER A 162 -5.97 -9.84 -11.88
C SER A 162 -6.03 -10.07 -10.37
N LYS A 163 -6.66 -11.16 -9.90
CA LYS A 163 -6.64 -11.53 -8.49
C LYS A 163 -5.22 -11.80 -7.99
N SER A 164 -4.44 -12.59 -8.74
CA SER A 164 -3.06 -12.90 -8.36
C SER A 164 -2.13 -11.70 -8.39
N LEU A 165 -2.39 -10.72 -9.28
CA LEU A 165 -1.61 -9.48 -9.37
C LEU A 165 -2.03 -8.42 -8.34
N ALA A 166 -3.28 -8.45 -7.88
CA ALA A 166 -3.78 -7.53 -6.87
C ALA A 166 -3.37 -7.92 -5.44
N GLU A 167 -2.96 -9.16 -5.22
CA GLU A 167 -2.58 -9.66 -3.90
C GLU A 167 -1.15 -9.27 -3.54
N ILE A 168 -0.97 -8.50 -2.48
CA ILE A 168 0.34 -8.18 -1.93
C ILE A 168 0.95 -9.43 -1.29
N HIS A 169 2.16 -9.76 -1.71
CA HIS A 169 2.91 -10.90 -1.17
C HIS A 169 3.49 -10.57 0.21
N THR A 170 3.01 -11.24 1.26
CA THR A 170 3.37 -10.95 2.66
C THR A 170 4.34 -11.96 3.26
N GLN A 171 5.24 -12.53 2.46
CA GLN A 171 6.26 -13.50 2.88
C GLN A 171 7.62 -13.20 2.24
N VAL A 172 7.96 -11.91 2.13
CA VAL A 172 9.27 -11.47 1.66
C VAL A 172 10.34 -11.91 2.67
N PRO A 173 11.47 -12.51 2.23
CA PRO A 173 12.51 -12.97 3.12
C PRO A 173 13.32 -11.79 3.72
N ILE A 174 12.87 -11.28 4.87
CA ILE A 174 13.48 -10.15 5.59
C ILE A 174 13.93 -10.66 6.97
N GLU A 175 15.14 -10.29 7.40
CA GLU A 175 15.63 -10.54 8.77
C GLU A 175 14.97 -9.54 9.75
N THR A 176 13.71 -9.81 10.10
CA THR A 176 12.84 -8.84 10.81
C THR A 176 13.32 -8.53 12.23
N GLU A 177 13.89 -9.50 12.95
CA GLU A 177 14.42 -9.27 14.32
C GLU A 177 15.54 -8.24 14.32
N LYS A 178 16.54 -8.43 13.44
CA LYS A 178 17.67 -7.50 13.29
C LYS A 178 17.20 -6.12 12.82
N LEU A 179 16.30 -6.10 11.85
CA LEU A 179 15.73 -4.86 11.32
C LEU A 179 14.99 -4.07 12.41
N PHE A 180 14.24 -4.75 13.30
CA PHE A 180 13.52 -4.11 14.39
C PHE A 180 14.46 -3.39 15.38
N GLU A 181 15.61 -3.99 15.67
CA GLU A 181 16.63 -3.35 16.51
C GLU A 181 17.19 -2.08 15.83
N GLU A 182 17.46 -2.15 14.52
CA GLU A 182 18.00 -1.05 13.72
C GLU A 182 16.98 0.10 13.55
N MET A 183 15.67 -0.18 13.60
CA MET A 183 14.57 0.81 13.44
C MET A 183 14.33 1.68 14.68
N THR A 184 15.03 1.48 15.77
CA THR A 184 14.85 2.31 16.97
C THR A 184 15.29 3.74 16.70
N TYR A 185 14.33 4.67 16.66
CA TYR A 185 14.59 6.07 16.41
C TYR A 185 15.22 6.75 17.63
N ALA A 186 16.40 7.33 17.48
CA ALA A 186 17.19 7.91 18.58
C ALA A 186 17.68 9.34 18.33
N HIS A 187 17.25 10.00 17.24
CA HIS A 187 17.69 11.37 16.92
C HIS A 187 16.95 12.42 17.73
N GLU A 188 17.72 13.38 18.23
CA GLU A 188 17.22 14.60 18.87
C GLU A 188 16.96 15.70 17.81
N LEU A 189 16.10 16.68 18.16
CA LEU A 189 15.77 17.78 17.24
C LEU A 189 17.01 18.52 16.71
N ASN A 190 18.02 18.72 17.55
CA ASN A 190 19.25 19.42 17.15
C ASN A 190 20.05 18.62 16.10
N ASP A 191 20.04 17.30 16.17
CA ASP A 191 20.71 16.43 15.18
C ASP A 191 20.02 16.59 13.83
N ILE A 192 18.69 16.53 13.83
CA ILE A 192 17.88 16.73 12.63
C ILE A 192 18.07 18.11 12.01
N LEU A 193 18.14 19.17 12.83
CA LEU A 193 18.41 20.54 12.35
C LEU A 193 19.81 20.66 11.75
N SER A 194 20.80 19.96 12.31
CA SER A 194 22.16 19.93 11.75
C SER A 194 22.16 19.30 10.37
N ILE A 195 21.50 18.15 10.20
CA ILE A 195 21.35 17.47 8.91
C ILE A 195 20.62 18.36 7.91
N CYS A 196 19.54 19.04 8.33
CA CYS A 196 18.84 20.00 7.47
C CYS A 196 19.75 21.11 6.97
N ASN A 197 20.65 21.63 7.81
CA ASN A 197 21.61 22.69 7.41
C ASN A 197 22.68 22.14 6.47
N GLU A 198 23.23 20.96 6.73
CA GLU A 198 24.25 20.32 5.90
C GLU A 198 23.75 20.07 4.47
N HIS A 199 22.50 19.64 4.34
CA HIS A 199 21.84 19.34 3.06
C HIS A 199 21.05 20.51 2.47
N GLU A 200 21.23 21.72 2.99
CA GLU A 200 20.52 22.93 2.52
C GLU A 200 18.98 22.83 2.54
N LEU A 201 18.42 21.99 3.42
CA LEU A 201 16.98 21.79 3.59
C LEU A 201 16.37 22.90 4.48
N TYR A 202 16.63 24.15 4.14
CA TYR A 202 16.27 25.31 4.97
C TYR A 202 14.78 25.45 5.26
N VAL A 203 13.91 25.07 4.32
CA VAL A 203 12.45 25.12 4.52
C VAL A 203 12.02 24.12 5.59
N SER A 204 12.52 22.89 5.50
CA SER A 204 12.26 21.83 6.48
C SER A 204 12.82 22.15 7.85
N GLY A 205 14.07 22.64 7.90
CA GLY A 205 14.72 23.05 9.15
C GLY A 205 13.95 24.19 9.86
N LYS A 206 13.50 25.22 9.13
CA LYS A 206 12.67 26.29 9.71
C LYS A 206 11.33 25.78 10.24
N TYR A 207 10.69 24.87 9.50
CA TYR A 207 9.43 24.27 9.94
C TYR A 207 9.60 23.48 11.24
N LEU A 208 10.62 22.64 11.32
CA LEU A 208 10.93 21.85 12.53
C LEU A 208 11.24 22.76 13.72
N ALA A 209 12.15 23.72 13.56
CA ALA A 209 12.51 24.65 14.63
C ALA A 209 11.35 25.52 15.15
N SER A 210 10.27 25.66 14.36
CA SER A 210 9.10 26.49 14.74
C SER A 210 7.97 25.69 15.37
N ASN A 211 7.97 24.35 15.26
CA ASN A 211 6.86 23.49 15.68
C ASN A 211 7.24 22.45 16.73
N PHE A 212 8.51 22.29 17.00
CA PHE A 212 9.09 21.39 17.99
C PHE A 212 10.15 22.09 18.83
#